data_807604cc8adfddc0ab7432f299f86c0b
#
_entry.id   807604cc8adfddc0ab7432f299f86c0b
#
_cell.length_a   1.000
_cell.length_b   1.000
_cell.length_c   1.000
_cell.angle_alpha   90.00
_cell.angle_beta   90.00
_cell.angle_gamma   90.00
#
_symmetry.space_group_name_H-M   'P 1'
#
loop_
_entity.id
_entity.type
_entity.pdbx_description
1 polymer ?
#
loop_
_entity_poly.entity_id
_entity_poly.type
_entity_poly.pdbx_seq_one_letter_code
_entity_poly.pdbx_strand_id
1 'polypeptide(L)'
;MRAGEKDRLATIRLALAALKQREVDERIVLDDSQVLAVIEKMIKQRKEAMTQFEAGGRADLVAKEAAEITVLQTYLPAQMSDAEIDAVIAEAIASTGATSIKDMGKVMGAVKAKAQGKADMGAVSARIKQKLSQ
;
A
#
# COMPACT_ATOMS: atom_id res chain seq x y z
N MET A 1 1.19 -12.16 -28.90
CA MET A 1 1.43 -11.66 -27.51
C MET A 1 1.30 -12.81 -26.53
N ARG A 2 2.24 -12.93 -25.60
CA ARG A 2 2.21 -13.99 -24.59
C ARG A 2 1.09 -13.71 -23.58
N ALA A 3 0.50 -14.76 -22.99
CA ALA A 3 -0.59 -14.62 -22.03
C ALA A 3 -0.23 -13.71 -20.85
N GLY A 4 1.01 -13.84 -20.32
CA GLY A 4 1.49 -12.97 -19.23
C GLY A 4 1.56 -11.49 -19.61
N GLU A 5 1.88 -11.18 -20.85
CA GLU A 5 1.91 -9.80 -21.35
C GLU A 5 0.51 -9.21 -21.45
N LYS A 6 -0.48 -10.01 -21.86
CA LYS A 6 -1.88 -9.59 -21.91
C LYS A 6 -2.41 -9.29 -20.51
N ASP A 7 -2.10 -10.15 -19.54
CA ASP A 7 -2.51 -9.98 -18.15
C ASP A 7 -1.87 -8.72 -17.55
N ARG A 8 -0.59 -8.50 -17.84
CA ARG A 8 0.11 -7.29 -17.40
C ARG A 8 -0.53 -6.04 -17.99
N LEU A 9 -0.83 -6.04 -19.29
CA LEU A 9 -1.46 -4.90 -19.95
C LEU A 9 -2.85 -4.65 -19.40
N ALA A 10 -3.63 -5.70 -19.14
CA ALA A 10 -4.97 -5.55 -18.54
C ALA A 10 -4.89 -4.92 -17.16
N THR A 11 -3.93 -5.34 -16.32
CA THR A 11 -3.73 -4.77 -14.98
C THR A 11 -3.33 -3.31 -15.06
N ILE A 12 -2.44 -2.94 -15.97
CA ILE A 12 -2.02 -1.55 -16.19
C ILE A 12 -3.22 -0.70 -16.59
N ARG A 13 -4.06 -1.19 -17.49
CA ARG A 13 -5.26 -0.48 -17.94
C ARG A 13 -6.24 -0.24 -16.80
N LEU A 14 -6.42 -1.23 -15.92
CA LEU A 14 -7.26 -1.07 -14.74
C LEU A 14 -6.72 0.00 -13.81
N ALA A 15 -5.41 0.03 -13.60
CA ALA A 15 -4.77 1.05 -12.76
C ALA A 15 -4.95 2.45 -13.35
N LEU A 16 -4.72 2.61 -14.65
CA LEU A 16 -4.90 3.89 -15.33
C LEU A 16 -6.36 4.35 -15.28
N ALA A 17 -7.30 3.42 -15.45
CA ALA A 17 -8.73 3.74 -15.35
C ALA A 17 -9.11 4.21 -13.95
N ALA A 18 -8.58 3.56 -12.90
CA ALA A 18 -8.84 3.96 -11.51
C ALA A 18 -8.29 5.35 -11.21
N LEU A 19 -7.08 5.66 -11.70
CA LEU A 19 -6.46 6.97 -11.54
C LEU A 19 -7.27 8.06 -12.24
N LYS A 20 -7.67 7.79 -13.48
CA LYS A 20 -8.47 8.74 -14.26
C LYS A 20 -9.83 8.97 -13.64
N GLN A 21 -10.47 7.91 -13.15
CA GLN A 21 -11.77 8.00 -12.49
C GLN A 21 -11.69 8.91 -11.26
N ARG A 22 -10.65 8.78 -10.47
CA ARG A 22 -10.43 9.64 -9.31
C ARG A 22 -10.21 11.09 -9.71
N GLU A 23 -9.42 11.34 -10.75
CA GLU A 23 -9.20 12.70 -11.27
C GLU A 23 -10.51 13.36 -11.72
N VAL A 24 -11.36 12.59 -12.40
CA VAL A 24 -12.67 13.09 -12.87
C VAL A 24 -13.61 13.35 -11.69
N ASP A 25 -13.72 12.41 -10.76
CA ASP A 25 -14.64 12.49 -9.62
C ASP A 25 -14.28 13.64 -8.67
N GLU A 26 -13.01 13.86 -8.42
CA GLU A 26 -12.51 14.88 -7.51
C GLU A 26 -12.14 16.18 -8.23
N ARG A 27 -12.16 16.19 -9.55
CA ARG A 27 -11.79 17.33 -10.40
C ARG A 27 -10.40 17.88 -10.11
N ILE A 28 -9.44 16.97 -9.95
CA ILE A 28 -8.05 17.29 -9.63
C ILE A 28 -7.11 16.57 -10.60
N VAL A 29 -5.87 17.00 -10.62
CA VAL A 29 -4.78 16.24 -11.23
C VAL A 29 -4.04 15.57 -10.09
N LEU A 30 -3.87 14.25 -10.15
CA LEU A 30 -3.24 13.49 -9.08
C LEU A 30 -1.74 13.78 -9.03
N ASP A 31 -1.23 14.07 -7.83
CA ASP A 31 0.20 14.13 -7.59
C ASP A 31 0.76 12.72 -7.32
N ASP A 32 2.09 12.61 -7.21
CA ASP A 32 2.75 11.31 -7.01
C ASP A 32 2.26 10.59 -5.75
N SER A 33 2.04 11.32 -4.67
CA SER A 33 1.54 10.76 -3.41
C SER A 33 0.14 10.15 -3.59
N GLN A 34 -0.72 10.84 -4.31
CA GLN A 34 -2.09 10.38 -4.58
C GLN A 34 -2.10 9.17 -5.52
N VAL A 35 -1.20 9.15 -6.52
CA VAL A 35 -1.04 7.98 -7.42
C VAL A 35 -0.60 6.76 -6.61
N LEU A 36 0.40 6.92 -5.74
CA LEU A 36 0.87 5.83 -4.88
C LEU A 36 -0.24 5.30 -3.98
N ALA A 37 -1.06 6.19 -3.41
CA ALA A 37 -2.19 5.81 -2.57
C ALA A 37 -3.23 4.98 -3.33
N VAL A 38 -3.51 5.33 -4.58
CA VAL A 38 -4.44 4.55 -5.43
C VAL A 38 -3.87 3.16 -5.71
N ILE A 39 -2.59 3.06 -6.06
CA ILE A 39 -1.94 1.77 -6.34
C ILE A 39 -1.92 0.90 -5.08
N GLU A 40 -1.58 1.46 -3.93
CA GLU A 40 -1.62 0.75 -2.64
C GLU A 40 -3.01 0.20 -2.33
N LYS A 41 -4.04 1.00 -2.56
CA LYS A 41 -5.43 0.58 -2.35
C LYS A 41 -5.80 -0.58 -3.28
N MET A 42 -5.39 -0.53 -4.54
CA MET A 42 -5.64 -1.62 -5.48
C MET A 42 -4.96 -2.91 -5.04
N ILE A 43 -3.72 -2.82 -4.55
CA ILE A 43 -2.98 -3.98 -4.03
C ILE A 43 -3.70 -4.56 -2.81
N LYS A 44 -4.14 -3.72 -1.90
CA LYS A 44 -4.87 -4.14 -0.70
C LYS A 44 -6.16 -4.87 -1.06
N GLN A 45 -6.93 -4.33 -1.99
CA GLN A 45 -8.19 -4.95 -2.45
C GLN A 45 -7.92 -6.34 -3.04
N ARG A 46 -6.83 -6.50 -3.79
CA ARG A 46 -6.47 -7.79 -4.39
C ARG A 46 -5.99 -8.79 -3.34
N LYS A 47 -5.29 -8.36 -2.32
CA LYS A 47 -4.89 -9.23 -1.20
C LYS A 47 -6.11 -9.73 -0.43
N GLU A 48 -7.08 -8.87 -0.20
CA GLU A 48 -8.35 -9.26 0.45
C GLU A 48 -9.11 -10.27 -0.41
N ALA A 49 -9.18 -10.05 -1.73
CA ALA A 49 -9.80 -10.97 -2.66
C ALA A 49 -9.09 -12.33 -2.66
N MET A 50 -7.75 -12.34 -2.62
CA MET A 50 -6.96 -13.58 -2.55
C MET A 50 -7.34 -14.39 -1.31
N THR A 51 -7.46 -13.75 -0.17
CA THR A 51 -7.85 -14.41 1.08
C THR A 51 -9.21 -15.08 0.94
N GLN A 52 -10.18 -14.39 0.33
CA GLN A 52 -11.51 -14.94 0.09
C GLN A 52 -11.48 -16.11 -0.90
N PHE A 53 -10.68 -16.02 -1.97
CA PHE A 53 -10.56 -17.10 -2.94
C PHE A 53 -9.86 -18.32 -2.37
N GLU A 54 -8.88 -18.13 -1.51
CA GLU A 54 -8.24 -19.24 -0.77
C GLU A 54 -9.25 -19.97 0.10
N ALA A 55 -10.06 -19.22 0.84
CA ALA A 55 -11.11 -19.80 1.68
C ALA A 55 -12.15 -20.56 0.85
N GLY A 56 -12.43 -20.10 -0.38
CA GLY A 56 -13.36 -20.76 -1.30
C GLY A 56 -12.73 -21.87 -2.15
N GLY A 57 -11.44 -22.16 -1.99
CA GLY A 57 -10.75 -23.20 -2.75
C GLY A 57 -10.51 -22.86 -4.22
N ARG A 58 -10.48 -21.57 -4.58
CA ARG A 58 -10.32 -21.11 -5.95
C ARG A 58 -8.87 -20.71 -6.23
N ALA A 59 -7.98 -21.69 -6.30
CA ALA A 59 -6.56 -21.49 -6.56
C ALA A 59 -6.27 -20.74 -7.88
N ASP A 60 -7.11 -20.93 -8.89
CA ASP A 60 -7.01 -20.23 -10.18
C ASP A 60 -7.16 -18.70 -10.01
N LEU A 61 -8.12 -18.27 -9.19
CA LEU A 61 -8.35 -16.86 -8.93
C LEU A 61 -7.28 -16.27 -7.99
N VAL A 62 -6.77 -17.06 -7.05
CA VAL A 62 -5.65 -16.66 -6.20
C VAL A 62 -4.42 -16.34 -7.05
N ALA A 63 -4.08 -17.22 -8.00
CA ALA A 63 -2.94 -17.02 -8.90
C ALA A 63 -3.10 -15.76 -9.76
N LYS A 64 -4.31 -15.50 -10.25
CA LYS A 64 -4.62 -14.30 -11.03
C LYS A 64 -4.40 -13.03 -10.22
N GLU A 65 -4.94 -12.99 -9.00
CA GLU A 65 -4.77 -11.82 -8.12
C GLU A 65 -3.32 -11.62 -7.74
N ALA A 66 -2.58 -12.69 -7.47
CA ALA A 66 -1.15 -12.62 -7.16
C ALA A 66 -0.35 -12.00 -8.32
N ALA A 67 -0.66 -12.39 -9.55
CA ALA A 67 -0.01 -11.84 -10.75
C ALA A 67 -0.31 -10.34 -10.90
N GLU A 68 -1.55 -9.92 -10.66
CA GLU A 68 -1.93 -8.51 -10.72
C GLU A 68 -1.22 -7.69 -9.64
N ILE A 69 -1.10 -8.23 -8.42
CA ILE A 69 -0.36 -7.57 -7.33
C ILE A 69 1.10 -7.37 -7.73
N THR A 70 1.74 -8.39 -8.32
CA THR A 70 3.13 -8.30 -8.76
C THR A 70 3.32 -7.16 -9.77
N VAL A 71 2.41 -7.03 -10.74
CA VAL A 71 2.46 -5.95 -11.72
C VAL A 71 2.32 -4.58 -11.04
N LEU A 72 1.35 -4.43 -10.15
CA LEU A 72 1.11 -3.16 -9.45
C LEU A 72 2.31 -2.76 -8.59
N GLN A 73 2.95 -3.71 -7.92
CA GLN A 73 4.11 -3.46 -7.08
C GLN A 73 5.31 -2.91 -7.87
N THR A 74 5.41 -3.20 -9.16
CA THR A 74 6.49 -2.66 -9.99
C THR A 74 6.43 -1.15 -10.14
N TYR A 75 5.28 -0.54 -9.88
CA TYR A 75 5.09 0.91 -9.96
C TYR A 75 5.27 1.62 -8.62
N LEU A 76 5.49 0.87 -7.54
CA LEU A 76 5.80 1.43 -6.24
C LEU A 76 7.33 1.60 -6.10
N PRO A 77 7.78 2.58 -5.27
CA PRO A 77 9.20 2.68 -4.91
C PRO A 77 9.68 1.38 -4.24
N ALA A 78 11.00 1.21 -4.16
CA ALA A 78 11.58 0.06 -3.47
C ALA A 78 11.00 -0.04 -2.05
N GLN A 79 10.56 -1.24 -1.67
CA GLN A 79 9.93 -1.46 -0.37
C GLN A 79 10.97 -1.38 0.74
N MET A 80 10.58 -0.78 1.86
CA MET A 80 11.42 -0.68 3.04
C MET A 80 11.49 -2.03 3.76
N SER A 81 12.68 -2.37 4.26
CA SER A 81 12.84 -3.54 5.14
C SER A 81 12.20 -3.26 6.50
N ASP A 82 11.99 -4.33 7.28
CA ASP A 82 11.47 -4.19 8.65
C ASP A 82 12.37 -3.29 9.51
N ALA A 83 13.69 -3.42 9.37
CA ALA A 83 14.65 -2.59 10.08
C ALA A 83 14.53 -1.11 9.69
N GLU A 84 14.35 -0.82 8.40
CA GLU A 84 14.15 0.54 7.92
C GLU A 84 12.83 1.14 8.42
N ILE A 85 11.76 0.35 8.43
CA ILE A 85 10.47 0.77 8.97
C ILE A 85 10.59 1.10 10.45
N ASP A 86 11.24 0.24 11.23
CA ASP A 86 11.45 0.46 12.66
C ASP A 86 12.28 1.72 12.92
N ALA A 87 13.30 1.97 12.11
CA ALA A 87 14.12 3.17 12.22
C ALA A 87 13.30 4.44 11.95
N VAL A 88 12.44 4.43 10.94
CA VAL A 88 11.56 5.57 10.62
C VAL A 88 10.57 5.80 11.75
N ILE A 89 10.00 4.74 12.32
CA ILE A 89 9.05 4.83 13.43
C ILE A 89 9.75 5.42 14.67
N ALA A 90 10.95 4.94 15.00
CA ALA A 90 11.72 5.44 16.14
C ALA A 90 12.04 6.93 15.99
N GLU A 91 12.46 7.34 14.79
CA GLU A 91 12.72 8.73 14.47
C GLU A 91 11.45 9.60 14.62
N ALA A 92 10.33 9.10 14.11
CA ALA A 92 9.05 9.80 14.20
C ALA A 92 8.58 9.97 15.63
N ILE A 93 8.73 8.93 16.46
CA ILE A 93 8.41 9.00 17.89
C ILE A 93 9.28 10.05 18.59
N ALA A 94 10.58 10.06 18.32
CA ALA A 94 11.51 11.01 18.90
C ALA A 94 11.20 12.45 18.48
N SER A 95 10.95 12.68 17.20
CA SER A 95 10.73 14.03 16.66
C SER A 95 9.38 14.63 17.05
N THR A 96 8.35 13.78 17.26
CA THR A 96 7.02 14.23 17.69
C THR A 96 6.85 14.28 19.20
N GLY A 97 7.79 13.72 19.96
CA GLY A 97 7.70 13.63 21.41
C GLY A 97 6.61 12.69 21.90
N ALA A 98 6.21 11.72 21.08
CA ALA A 98 5.13 10.79 21.40
C ALA A 98 5.49 9.90 22.61
N THR A 99 4.53 9.77 23.54
CA THR A 99 4.72 9.00 24.78
C THR A 99 3.66 7.94 24.99
N SER A 100 2.56 7.99 24.22
CA SER A 100 1.44 7.06 24.39
C SER A 100 0.68 6.87 23.09
N ILE A 101 -0.26 5.92 23.08
CA ILE A 101 -1.15 5.64 21.94
C ILE A 101 -1.93 6.89 21.51
N LYS A 102 -2.19 7.81 22.41
CA LYS A 102 -2.89 9.07 22.08
C LYS A 102 -2.13 9.90 21.05
N ASP A 103 -0.83 9.73 20.95
CA ASP A 103 0.02 10.45 20.02
C ASP A 103 0.17 9.73 18.67
N MET A 104 -0.53 8.59 18.48
CA MET A 104 -0.41 7.77 17.30
C MET A 104 -0.65 8.54 15.98
N GLY A 105 -1.63 9.46 15.98
CA GLY A 105 -1.91 10.29 14.80
C GLY A 105 -0.72 11.12 14.35
N LYS A 106 0.01 11.69 15.31
CA LYS A 106 1.22 12.48 15.02
C LYS A 106 2.33 11.62 14.45
N VAL A 107 2.56 10.46 15.06
CA VAL A 107 3.57 9.51 14.61
C VAL A 107 3.22 8.99 13.21
N MET A 108 1.97 8.62 12.99
CA MET A 108 1.50 8.16 11.68
C MET A 108 1.72 9.20 10.58
N GLY A 109 1.44 10.47 10.86
CA GLY A 109 1.67 11.55 9.91
C GLY A 109 3.13 11.66 9.51
N ALA A 110 4.03 11.61 10.49
CA ALA A 110 5.47 11.68 10.24
C ALA A 110 6.00 10.45 9.49
N VAL A 111 5.53 9.25 9.86
CA VAL A 111 5.94 8.01 9.21
C VAL A 111 5.40 7.94 7.78
N LYS A 112 4.14 8.34 7.59
CA LYS A 112 3.51 8.32 6.27
C LYS A 112 4.29 9.16 5.26
N ALA A 113 4.79 10.31 5.65
CA ALA A 113 5.57 11.18 4.78
C ALA A 113 6.81 10.46 4.21
N LYS A 114 7.41 9.54 4.97
CA LYS A 114 8.61 8.81 4.56
C LYS A 114 8.34 7.42 4.00
N ALA A 115 7.29 6.75 4.45
CA ALA A 115 7.03 5.35 4.15
C ALA A 115 5.90 5.11 3.14
N GLN A 116 5.15 6.13 2.75
CA GLN A 116 4.04 5.97 1.81
C GLN A 116 4.54 5.41 0.47
N GLY A 117 3.92 4.35 0.00
CA GLY A 117 4.33 3.65 -1.21
C GLY A 117 5.50 2.70 -1.02
N LYS A 118 6.19 2.75 0.13
CA LYS A 118 7.37 1.91 0.44
C LYS A 118 7.09 0.84 1.49
N ALA A 119 5.94 0.90 2.12
CA ALA A 119 5.54 -0.06 3.15
C ALA A 119 4.02 -0.14 3.21
N ASP A 120 3.50 -1.29 3.69
CA ASP A 120 2.07 -1.45 3.97
C ASP A 120 1.72 -0.60 5.20
N MET A 121 0.94 0.45 5.01
CA MET A 121 0.60 1.38 6.08
C MET A 121 -0.24 0.72 7.18
N GLY A 122 -0.99 -0.33 6.88
CA GLY A 122 -1.70 -1.10 7.90
C GLY A 122 -0.74 -1.81 8.85
N ALA A 123 0.30 -2.44 8.29
CA ALA A 123 1.34 -3.10 9.09
C ALA A 123 2.16 -2.08 9.88
N VAL A 124 2.48 -0.94 9.28
CA VAL A 124 3.18 0.16 9.94
C VAL A 124 2.39 0.68 11.12
N SER A 125 1.07 0.89 10.95
CA SER A 125 0.16 1.33 12.00
C SER A 125 0.18 0.37 13.20
N ALA A 126 0.13 -0.94 12.94
CA ALA A 126 0.20 -1.96 13.99
C ALA A 126 1.53 -1.91 14.75
N ARG A 127 2.64 -1.70 14.05
CA ARG A 127 3.97 -1.57 14.67
C ARG A 127 4.08 -0.31 15.54
N ILE A 128 3.53 0.81 15.08
CA ILE A 128 3.51 2.05 15.85
C ILE A 128 2.72 1.86 17.13
N LYS A 129 1.52 1.28 17.02
CA LYS A 129 0.66 0.99 18.17
C LYS A 129 1.38 0.10 19.18
N GLN A 130 2.07 -0.93 18.73
CA GLN A 130 2.83 -1.82 19.59
C GLN A 130 3.94 -1.07 20.34
N LYS A 131 4.68 -0.20 19.66
CA LYS A 131 5.75 0.58 20.28
C LYS A 131 5.25 1.60 21.27
N LEU A 132 4.13 2.25 20.99
CA LEU A 132 3.55 3.27 21.88
C LEU A 132 2.83 2.65 23.08
N SER A 133 2.47 1.38 23.01
CA SER A 133 1.82 0.68 24.14
C SER A 133 2.79 0.00 25.10
N GLN A 134 4.09 0.06 24.81
CA GLN A 134 5.13 -0.47 25.70
C GLN A 134 5.48 0.49 26.83
#